data_b7269a41313cde2a7b2299d0b72add18
#
_entry.id   b7269a41313cde2a7b2299d0b72add18
#
_cell.length_a   1.000
_cell.length_b   1.000
_cell.length_c   1.000
_cell.angle_alpha   90.00
_cell.angle_beta   90.00
_cell.angle_gamma   90.00
#
_symmetry.space_group_name_H-M   'P 1'
#
loop_
_entity.id
_entity.type
_entity.pdbx_description
1 polymer ?
#
loop_
_entity_poly.entity_id
_entity_poly.type
_entity_poly.pdbx_seq_one_letter_code
_entity_poly.pdbx_strand_id
1 'polypeptide(L)'
;CALPICARRFCEARVWSYFNKFTDNGKDYLPYIEGKTNTPMPLFVKPKHKLSVQDVKDMMRDHYEGTPLDISNDFGAGPYKTPYRLSPLNFKVDGQEYFNERPISTQQSGFVFVAQMRAHKPDPIGGVLWFGVDDANMAVFTPVYCCATKVPVCYTRVDGADYITFSWNSAFWIFNWVSNMVYPRYDLMIGDVREAQKEMETTFNNAQEGIEEMAAKLLAKDKNAAVDFLTNYTNMTAQSTFDTWKQ
;
A
#
# COMPACT_ATOMS: atom_id res chain seq x y z
N CYS A 1 4.73 -19.85 23.50
CA CYS A 1 5.30 -18.54 23.16
C CYS A 1 4.80 -17.52 24.18
N ALA A 2 5.69 -16.74 24.79
CA ALA A 2 5.27 -15.64 25.65
C ALA A 2 4.49 -14.61 24.82
N LEU A 3 3.38 -14.10 25.32
CA LEU A 3 2.60 -13.04 24.69
C LEU A 3 3.45 -11.88 24.09
N PRO A 4 4.54 -11.45 24.73
CA PRO A 4 5.43 -10.45 24.16
C PRO A 4 6.04 -10.81 22.81
N ILE A 5 6.38 -12.08 22.59
CA ILE A 5 6.96 -12.54 21.31
C ILE A 5 5.89 -12.52 20.21
N CYS A 6 4.64 -12.87 20.56
CA CYS A 6 3.52 -12.78 19.61
C CYS A 6 3.28 -11.34 19.13
N ALA A 7 3.20 -10.38 20.04
CA ALA A 7 3.03 -8.97 19.71
C ALA A 7 4.17 -8.43 18.84
N ARG A 8 5.42 -8.80 19.15
CA ARG A 8 6.60 -8.40 18.37
C ARG A 8 6.50 -8.87 16.93
N ARG A 9 6.18 -10.14 16.67
CA ARG A 9 6.09 -10.66 15.33
C ARG A 9 4.88 -10.14 14.56
N PHE A 10 3.74 -9.98 15.20
CA PHE A 10 2.53 -9.50 14.52
C PHE A 10 2.50 -8.00 14.27
N CYS A 11 3.04 -7.20 15.17
CA CYS A 11 2.95 -5.74 15.10
C CYS A 11 4.32 -5.09 14.92
N GLU A 12 5.26 -5.41 15.80
CA GLU A 12 6.55 -4.71 15.86
C GLU A 12 7.50 -5.12 14.74
N ALA A 13 7.34 -6.32 14.15
CA ALA A 13 8.11 -6.70 12.97
C ALA A 13 7.85 -5.76 11.78
N ARG A 14 6.63 -5.25 11.63
CA ARG A 14 6.30 -4.26 10.60
C ARG A 14 6.99 -2.91 10.86
N VAL A 15 7.03 -2.49 12.12
CA VAL A 15 7.78 -1.27 12.53
C VAL A 15 9.27 -1.47 12.28
N TRP A 16 9.79 -2.65 12.64
CA TRP A 16 11.18 -3.00 12.36
C TRP A 16 11.50 -2.94 10.86
N SER A 17 10.62 -3.42 9.99
CA SER A 17 10.83 -3.36 8.55
C SER A 17 11.01 -1.91 8.06
N TYR A 18 10.18 -0.96 8.53
CA TYR A 18 10.37 0.46 8.27
C TYR A 18 11.73 0.97 8.76
N PHE A 19 12.10 0.63 10.00
CA PHE A 19 13.37 1.05 10.56
C PHE A 19 14.55 0.47 9.80
N ASN A 20 14.50 -0.82 9.47
CA ASN A 20 15.55 -1.50 8.71
C ASN A 20 15.74 -0.89 7.32
N LYS A 21 14.67 -0.48 6.67
CA LYS A 21 14.72 0.09 5.31
C LYS A 21 15.22 1.54 5.30
N PHE A 22 14.80 2.34 6.27
CA PHE A 22 14.98 3.79 6.24
C PHE A 22 15.99 4.35 7.25
N THR A 23 16.61 3.53 8.08
CA THR A 23 17.65 3.98 9.03
C THR A 23 18.95 3.19 8.86
N ASP A 24 20.05 3.77 9.28
CA ASP A 24 21.37 3.13 9.18
C ASP A 24 21.53 1.96 10.16
N ASN A 25 20.86 2.05 11.31
CA ASN A 25 20.95 1.09 12.41
C ASN A 25 19.71 0.19 12.55
N GLY A 26 18.83 0.14 11.57
CA GLY A 26 17.60 -0.65 11.67
C GLY A 26 17.84 -2.15 11.88
N LYS A 27 18.94 -2.68 11.35
CA LYS A 27 19.35 -4.09 11.54
C LYS A 27 19.62 -4.45 12.99
N ASP A 28 20.05 -3.50 13.81
CA ASP A 28 20.40 -3.71 15.22
C ASP A 28 19.17 -4.09 16.07
N TYR A 29 17.97 -3.82 15.58
CA TYR A 29 16.72 -4.15 16.27
C TYR A 29 16.17 -5.55 15.93
N LEU A 30 16.76 -6.26 14.97
CA LEU A 30 16.32 -7.61 14.60
C LEU A 30 16.33 -8.59 15.79
N PRO A 31 17.35 -8.62 16.67
CA PRO A 31 17.35 -9.50 17.84
C PRO A 31 16.15 -9.32 18.76
N TYR A 32 15.58 -8.10 18.84
CA TYR A 32 14.36 -7.85 19.59
C TYR A 32 13.15 -8.51 18.93
N ILE A 33 13.02 -8.39 17.62
CA ILE A 33 11.94 -9.03 16.85
C ILE A 33 12.01 -10.56 16.93
N GLU A 34 13.23 -11.11 16.89
CA GLU A 34 13.47 -12.54 17.04
C GLU A 34 13.30 -13.06 18.49
N GLY A 35 13.06 -12.16 19.45
CA GLY A 35 12.92 -12.54 20.87
C GLY A 35 14.23 -12.88 21.58
N LYS A 36 15.38 -12.57 20.99
CA LYS A 36 16.72 -12.81 21.55
C LYS A 36 17.09 -11.79 22.64
N THR A 37 16.42 -10.66 22.67
CA THR A 37 16.58 -9.61 23.70
C THR A 37 15.22 -9.02 24.09
N ASN A 38 15.15 -8.46 25.29
CA ASN A 38 13.97 -7.74 25.79
C ASN A 38 14.09 -6.21 25.63
N THR A 39 15.21 -5.71 25.10
CA THR A 39 15.39 -4.28 24.84
C THR A 39 14.48 -3.84 23.69
N PRO A 40 13.44 -3.00 23.93
CA PRO A 40 12.51 -2.62 22.89
C PRO A 40 13.16 -1.69 21.85
N MET A 41 12.57 -1.61 20.68
CA MET A 41 12.91 -0.59 19.69
C MET A 41 12.56 0.80 20.23
N PRO A 42 13.29 1.85 19.80
CA PRO A 42 12.92 3.23 20.13
C PRO A 42 11.58 3.60 19.52
N LEU A 43 10.86 4.52 20.16
CA LEU A 43 9.58 5.02 19.63
C LEU A 43 9.79 5.90 18.39
N PHE A 44 10.92 6.59 18.29
CA PHE A 44 11.28 7.48 17.20
C PHE A 44 12.67 7.15 16.66
N VAL A 45 12.80 7.18 15.35
CA VAL A 45 14.09 7.02 14.65
C VAL A 45 14.28 8.17 13.67
N LYS A 46 15.55 8.51 13.43
CA LYS A 46 15.90 9.47 12.39
C LYS A 46 16.10 8.72 11.07
N PRO A 47 15.35 9.02 10.02
CA PRO A 47 15.58 8.40 8.72
C PRO A 47 16.90 8.92 8.12
N LYS A 48 17.58 8.09 7.33
CA LYS A 48 18.83 8.42 6.65
C LYS A 48 18.68 9.49 5.55
N HIS A 49 17.46 9.64 5.02
CA HIS A 49 17.08 10.69 4.06
C HIS A 49 15.62 11.10 4.25
N LYS A 50 15.19 12.18 3.62
CA LYS A 50 13.77 12.55 3.57
C LYS A 50 13.02 11.54 2.73
N LEU A 51 11.92 11.01 3.25
CA LEU A 51 11.08 10.04 2.54
C LEU A 51 10.20 10.74 1.51
N SER A 52 10.16 10.21 0.30
CA SER A 52 9.21 10.57 -0.73
C SER A 52 7.88 9.85 -0.53
N VAL A 53 6.85 10.29 -1.24
CA VAL A 53 5.57 9.57 -1.30
C VAL A 53 5.78 8.16 -1.89
N GLN A 54 6.67 8.01 -2.87
CA GLN A 54 6.96 6.72 -3.47
C GLN A 54 7.62 5.76 -2.49
N ASP A 55 8.55 6.23 -1.64
CA ASP A 55 9.14 5.40 -0.58
C ASP A 55 8.07 4.82 0.35
N VAL A 56 7.03 5.61 0.67
CA VAL A 56 5.93 5.15 1.52
C VAL A 56 5.01 4.18 0.78
N LYS A 57 4.69 4.43 -0.51
CA LYS A 57 3.94 3.48 -1.35
C LYS A 57 4.64 2.13 -1.43
N ASP A 58 5.94 2.14 -1.71
CA ASP A 58 6.75 0.92 -1.81
C ASP A 58 6.85 0.19 -0.48
N MET A 59 6.90 0.94 0.62
CA MET A 59 6.89 0.35 1.96
C MET A 59 5.55 -0.29 2.33
N MET A 60 4.44 0.26 1.85
CA MET A 60 3.12 -0.37 2.03
C MET A 60 3.00 -1.73 1.32
N ARG A 61 3.87 -1.99 0.33
CA ARG A 61 3.95 -3.25 -0.43
C ARG A 61 4.89 -4.29 0.19
N ASP A 62 5.50 -3.99 1.32
CA ASP A 62 6.58 -4.80 1.91
C ASP A 62 6.09 -6.15 2.48
N HIS A 63 6.85 -7.21 2.18
CA HIS A 63 6.71 -8.57 2.72
C HIS A 63 8.02 -9.06 3.34
N TYR A 64 8.84 -8.14 3.86
CA TYR A 64 10.15 -8.41 4.43
C TYR A 64 11.20 -8.89 3.41
N GLU A 65 11.02 -8.60 2.13
CA GLU A 65 11.90 -9.04 1.04
C GLU A 65 13.38 -8.71 1.34
N GLY A 66 14.24 -9.69 1.15
CA GLY A 66 15.67 -9.57 1.38
C GLY A 66 16.09 -9.53 2.84
N THR A 67 15.21 -9.86 3.77
CA THR A 67 15.50 -9.95 5.21
C THR A 67 15.39 -11.39 5.72
N PRO A 68 15.82 -11.71 6.94
CA PRO A 68 15.59 -13.03 7.55
C PRO A 68 14.12 -13.39 7.78
N LEU A 69 13.21 -12.43 7.65
CA LEU A 69 11.76 -12.64 7.77
C LEU A 69 11.05 -12.74 6.41
N ASP A 70 11.79 -12.80 5.30
CA ASP A 70 11.24 -12.87 3.95
C ASP A 70 10.36 -14.10 3.76
N ILE A 71 9.06 -13.87 3.66
CA ILE A 71 8.07 -14.94 3.57
C ILE A 71 7.93 -15.54 2.16
N SER A 72 8.53 -14.94 1.15
CA SER A 72 8.56 -15.47 -0.22
C SER A 72 9.59 -16.58 -0.43
N ASN A 73 10.54 -16.71 0.51
CA ASN A 73 11.65 -17.66 0.44
C ASN A 73 11.53 -18.83 1.42
N ASP A 74 10.46 -18.88 2.23
CA ASP A 74 10.25 -19.99 3.14
C ASP A 74 9.43 -21.14 2.50
N PHE A 75 9.36 -22.27 3.20
CA PHE A 75 8.60 -23.45 2.75
C PHE A 75 7.12 -23.16 2.50
N GLY A 76 6.53 -22.23 3.26
CA GLY A 76 5.11 -21.87 3.14
C GLY A 76 4.78 -21.03 1.90
N ALA A 77 5.79 -20.49 1.19
CA ALA A 77 5.60 -19.73 -0.04
C ALA A 77 5.19 -20.62 -1.24
N GLY A 78 5.49 -21.92 -1.17
CA GLY A 78 5.20 -22.86 -2.23
C GLY A 78 6.07 -22.65 -3.49
N PRO A 79 5.74 -23.36 -4.59
CA PRO A 79 6.56 -23.37 -5.80
C PRO A 79 6.59 -22.02 -6.54
N TYR A 80 5.60 -21.16 -6.31
CA TYR A 80 5.46 -19.84 -6.95
C TYR A 80 5.84 -18.67 -6.06
N LYS A 81 6.54 -18.90 -4.95
CA LYS A 81 7.05 -17.87 -4.03
C LYS A 81 6.00 -16.89 -3.56
N THR A 82 4.80 -17.35 -3.31
CA THR A 82 3.67 -16.52 -2.87
C THR A 82 3.97 -15.89 -1.51
N PRO A 83 4.04 -14.55 -1.37
CA PRO A 83 4.39 -13.89 -0.12
C PRO A 83 3.21 -13.79 0.85
N TYR A 84 2.20 -14.62 0.68
CA TYR A 84 0.96 -14.62 1.45
C TYR A 84 0.72 -15.92 2.17
N ARG A 85 0.08 -15.83 3.34
CA ARG A 85 -0.46 -16.95 4.08
C ARG A 85 -1.98 -16.82 4.12
N LEU A 86 -2.71 -17.90 3.81
CA LEU A 86 -4.17 -17.95 3.94
C LEU A 86 -4.60 -17.71 5.39
N SER A 87 -3.82 -18.21 6.33
CA SER A 87 -3.94 -17.86 7.75
C SER A 87 -2.58 -17.90 8.41
N PRO A 88 -2.39 -17.21 9.55
CA PRO A 88 -1.18 -17.36 10.35
C PRO A 88 -0.99 -18.82 10.73
N LEU A 89 0.21 -19.36 10.52
CA LEU A 89 0.57 -20.68 10.98
C LEU A 89 0.81 -20.64 12.50
N ASN A 90 0.03 -21.39 13.24
CA ASN A 90 0.20 -21.62 14.66
C ASN A 90 0.44 -23.11 14.88
N PHE A 91 1.55 -23.46 15.50
CA PHE A 91 1.90 -24.84 15.78
C PHE A 91 2.73 -24.94 17.06
N LYS A 92 2.81 -26.15 17.62
CA LYS A 92 3.58 -26.43 18.82
C LYS A 92 4.68 -27.43 18.50
N VAL A 93 5.90 -27.17 19.02
CA VAL A 93 7.02 -28.10 19.00
C VAL A 93 7.52 -28.18 20.44
N ASP A 94 7.59 -29.37 21.00
CA ASP A 94 8.05 -29.62 22.38
C ASP A 94 7.36 -28.74 23.43
N GLY A 95 6.05 -28.51 23.26
CA GLY A 95 5.25 -27.67 24.14
C GLY A 95 5.40 -26.15 23.93
N GLN A 96 6.32 -25.72 23.08
CA GLN A 96 6.55 -24.33 22.72
C GLN A 96 5.65 -23.93 21.56
N GLU A 97 4.92 -22.82 21.69
CA GLU A 97 4.11 -22.27 20.60
C GLU A 97 4.96 -21.46 19.62
N TYR A 98 4.72 -21.69 18.33
CA TYR A 98 5.31 -20.96 17.21
C TYR A 98 4.22 -20.42 16.31
N PHE A 99 4.49 -19.27 15.71
CA PHE A 99 3.64 -18.69 14.67
C PHE A 99 4.49 -17.79 13.78
N ASN A 100 4.00 -17.56 12.56
CA ASN A 100 4.69 -16.69 11.61
C ASN A 100 4.28 -15.22 11.79
N GLU A 101 5.18 -14.33 11.39
CA GLU A 101 4.97 -12.89 11.28
C GLU A 101 3.93 -12.54 10.21
N ARG A 102 3.33 -11.35 10.35
CA ARG A 102 2.49 -10.74 9.32
C ARG A 102 3.24 -9.61 8.65
N PRO A 103 3.29 -9.55 7.30
CA PRO A 103 3.90 -8.45 6.58
C PRO A 103 3.08 -7.16 6.68
N ILE A 104 3.62 -6.06 6.15
CA ILE A 104 2.90 -4.78 6.03
C ILE A 104 1.79 -4.94 5.00
N SER A 105 2.10 -5.43 3.79
CA SER A 105 1.09 -5.77 2.81
C SER A 105 0.44 -7.11 3.14
N THR A 106 -0.88 -7.13 3.23
CA THR A 106 -1.65 -8.35 3.47
C THR A 106 -2.83 -8.44 2.50
N GLN A 107 -3.06 -9.62 1.95
CA GLN A 107 -4.15 -9.90 1.01
C GLN A 107 -5.56 -9.67 1.57
N GLN A 108 -5.71 -9.52 2.88
CA GLN A 108 -6.99 -9.21 3.52
C GLN A 108 -7.35 -7.73 3.48
N SER A 109 -6.46 -6.86 2.97
CA SER A 109 -6.73 -5.43 2.86
C SER A 109 -7.67 -5.16 1.70
N GLY A 110 -8.79 -4.46 1.94
CA GLY A 110 -9.74 -4.10 0.88
C GLY A 110 -9.40 -2.76 0.19
N PHE A 111 -8.57 -1.95 0.81
CA PHE A 111 -8.04 -0.69 0.28
C PHE A 111 -6.81 -0.26 1.05
N VAL A 112 -6.05 0.64 0.45
CA VAL A 112 -4.84 1.22 1.03
C VAL A 112 -4.74 2.68 0.62
N PHE A 113 -4.12 3.51 1.45
CA PHE A 113 -3.80 4.88 1.04
C PHE A 113 -2.54 5.41 1.71
N VAL A 114 -1.91 6.37 1.04
CA VAL A 114 -0.83 7.21 1.58
C VAL A 114 -1.34 8.65 1.61
N ALA A 115 -1.36 9.26 2.79
CA ALA A 115 -1.79 10.64 2.96
C ALA A 115 -0.59 11.59 2.80
N GLN A 116 -0.67 12.49 1.82
CA GLN A 116 0.29 13.57 1.60
C GLN A 116 -0.33 14.91 1.98
N MET A 117 0.04 15.44 3.15
CA MET A 117 -0.46 16.69 3.68
C MET A 117 0.64 17.76 3.65
N ARG A 118 0.36 18.91 2.99
CA ARG A 118 1.34 19.97 2.72
C ARG A 118 0.81 21.32 3.17
N ALA A 119 1.07 21.66 4.43
CA ALA A 119 0.58 22.88 5.08
C ALA A 119 1.05 24.19 4.42
N HIS A 120 2.09 24.13 3.59
CA HIS A 120 2.60 25.31 2.83
C HIS A 120 1.83 25.57 1.54
N LYS A 121 0.91 24.69 1.14
CA LYS A 121 0.04 24.86 -0.04
C LYS A 121 -1.37 25.25 0.38
N PRO A 122 -2.15 25.94 -0.48
CA PRO A 122 -3.56 26.24 -0.20
C PRO A 122 -4.38 24.97 0.05
N ASP A 123 -5.38 25.05 0.94
CA ASP A 123 -6.23 23.91 1.37
C ASP A 123 -6.74 23.04 0.22
N PRO A 124 -7.29 23.57 -0.89
CA PRO A 124 -7.76 22.72 -1.99
C PRO A 124 -6.67 21.86 -2.65
N ILE A 125 -5.40 22.31 -2.55
CA ILE A 125 -4.25 21.69 -3.22
C ILE A 125 -3.39 20.88 -2.24
N GLY A 126 -3.36 21.30 -0.96
CA GLY A 126 -2.40 20.79 0.04
C GLY A 126 -2.58 19.33 0.43
N GLY A 127 -3.79 18.80 0.34
CA GLY A 127 -4.12 17.45 0.75
C GLY A 127 -4.36 16.51 -0.43
N VAL A 128 -3.61 15.40 -0.48
CA VAL A 128 -3.80 14.31 -1.45
C VAL A 128 -3.81 12.98 -0.71
N LEU A 129 -4.81 12.17 -0.97
CA LEU A 129 -4.81 10.75 -0.63
C LEU A 129 -4.39 9.98 -1.89
N TRP A 130 -3.25 9.34 -1.83
CA TRP A 130 -2.84 8.36 -2.82
C TRP A 130 -3.56 7.07 -2.49
N PHE A 131 -4.66 6.82 -3.19
CA PHE A 131 -5.63 5.78 -2.85
C PHE A 131 -5.52 4.59 -3.80
N GLY A 132 -5.53 3.39 -3.25
CA GLY A 132 -5.53 2.13 -3.98
C GLY A 132 -6.63 1.20 -3.46
N VAL A 133 -7.23 0.45 -4.37
CA VAL A 133 -8.18 -0.60 -4.06
C VAL A 133 -7.44 -1.92 -3.94
N ASP A 134 -7.95 -2.81 -3.09
CA ASP A 134 -7.33 -4.09 -2.74
C ASP A 134 -6.11 -3.93 -1.82
N ASP A 135 -5.28 -4.95 -1.67
CA ASP A 135 -4.06 -4.84 -0.87
C ASP A 135 -2.97 -3.99 -1.55
N ALA A 136 -2.05 -3.48 -0.74
CA ALA A 136 -1.01 -2.56 -1.23
C ALA A 136 -0.12 -3.18 -2.30
N ASN A 137 0.10 -4.50 -2.26
CA ASN A 137 0.95 -5.19 -3.22
C ASN A 137 0.35 -5.19 -4.63
N MET A 138 -0.98 -5.28 -4.73
CA MET A 138 -1.71 -5.32 -6.00
C MET A 138 -2.30 -3.96 -6.38
N ALA A 139 -2.43 -3.03 -5.44
CA ALA A 139 -3.04 -1.73 -5.69
C ALA A 139 -2.16 -0.80 -6.52
N VAL A 140 -2.80 0.05 -7.32
CA VAL A 140 -2.21 1.26 -7.90
C VAL A 140 -2.64 2.46 -7.06
N PHE A 141 -1.70 3.26 -6.60
CA PHE A 141 -1.98 4.45 -5.80
C PHE A 141 -2.34 5.63 -6.70
N THR A 142 -3.63 5.91 -6.86
CA THR A 142 -4.15 7.03 -7.64
C THR A 142 -4.27 8.30 -6.79
N PRO A 143 -4.01 9.51 -7.36
CA PRO A 143 -4.11 10.75 -6.61
C PRO A 143 -5.58 11.19 -6.43
N VAL A 144 -6.04 11.18 -5.18
CA VAL A 144 -7.35 11.69 -4.78
C VAL A 144 -7.16 12.98 -3.98
N TYR A 145 -7.48 14.14 -4.56
CA TYR A 145 -7.39 15.41 -3.86
C TYR A 145 -8.48 15.52 -2.78
N CYS A 146 -8.10 15.91 -1.57
CA CYS A 146 -9.02 16.00 -0.44
C CYS A 146 -10.17 17.00 -0.63
N CYS A 147 -10.04 17.95 -1.56
CA CYS A 147 -11.08 18.90 -1.93
C CYS A 147 -12.10 18.33 -2.92
N ALA A 148 -11.90 17.14 -3.46
CA ALA A 148 -12.78 16.55 -4.47
C ALA A 148 -14.22 16.43 -3.94
N THR A 149 -15.16 16.89 -4.74
CA THR A 149 -16.61 16.93 -4.40
C THR A 149 -17.39 15.74 -4.95
N LYS A 150 -16.74 14.92 -5.80
CA LYS A 150 -17.34 13.73 -6.40
C LYS A 150 -16.39 12.56 -6.25
N VAL A 151 -16.92 11.41 -5.89
CA VAL A 151 -16.19 10.14 -5.82
C VAL A 151 -16.14 9.53 -7.23
N PRO A 152 -15.00 8.94 -7.66
CA PRO A 152 -14.92 8.17 -8.90
C PRO A 152 -15.99 7.07 -8.95
N VAL A 153 -16.70 6.96 -10.07
CA VAL A 153 -17.84 6.03 -10.19
C VAL A 153 -17.42 4.59 -9.93
N CYS A 154 -16.24 4.17 -10.42
CA CYS A 154 -15.71 2.83 -10.21
C CYS A 154 -15.44 2.48 -8.73
N TYR A 155 -15.35 3.49 -7.83
CA TYR A 155 -15.20 3.32 -6.39
C TYR A 155 -16.54 3.33 -5.62
N THR A 156 -17.65 3.47 -6.31
CA THR A 156 -19.00 3.47 -5.72
C THR A 156 -19.67 2.11 -5.85
N ARG A 157 -20.90 1.99 -5.35
CA ARG A 157 -21.77 0.81 -5.56
C ARG A 157 -22.36 0.79 -6.95
N VAL A 158 -21.50 0.83 -7.98
CA VAL A 158 -21.93 0.78 -9.38
C VAL A 158 -22.64 -0.55 -9.68
N ASP A 159 -23.74 -0.51 -10.41
CA ASP A 159 -24.59 -1.67 -10.73
C ASP A 159 -25.07 -2.46 -9.50
N GLY A 160 -25.16 -1.81 -8.35
CA GLY A 160 -25.51 -2.47 -7.10
C GLY A 160 -24.41 -3.32 -6.50
N ALA A 161 -23.17 -3.23 -7.03
CA ALA A 161 -22.02 -3.97 -6.53
C ALA A 161 -21.75 -3.68 -5.05
N ASP A 162 -21.44 -4.72 -4.31
CA ASP A 162 -20.94 -4.66 -2.95
C ASP A 162 -19.91 -5.80 -2.72
N TYR A 163 -19.56 -6.10 -1.49
CA TYR A 163 -18.56 -7.13 -1.17
C TYR A 163 -19.01 -8.58 -1.46
N ILE A 164 -20.28 -8.81 -1.81
CA ILE A 164 -20.82 -10.10 -2.23
C ILE A 164 -21.46 -10.09 -3.61
N THR A 165 -21.78 -8.92 -4.13
CA THR A 165 -22.43 -8.75 -5.46
C THR A 165 -21.40 -8.26 -6.47
N PHE A 166 -21.04 -9.13 -7.41
CA PHE A 166 -20.03 -8.85 -8.43
C PHE A 166 -20.51 -7.82 -9.47
N SER A 167 -19.61 -6.95 -9.92
CA SER A 167 -19.76 -6.13 -11.12
C SER A 167 -18.43 -5.89 -11.82
N TRP A 168 -18.42 -6.02 -13.13
CA TRP A 168 -17.28 -5.65 -13.98
C TRP A 168 -16.97 -4.15 -14.01
N ASN A 169 -17.83 -3.31 -13.45
CA ASN A 169 -17.67 -1.86 -13.39
C ASN A 169 -17.20 -1.38 -12.01
N SER A 170 -17.03 -2.28 -11.05
CA SER A 170 -16.53 -2.00 -9.71
C SER A 170 -15.02 -2.21 -9.62
N ALA A 171 -14.29 -1.18 -9.20
CA ALA A 171 -12.85 -1.28 -8.98
C ALA A 171 -12.51 -2.34 -7.91
N PHE A 172 -13.31 -2.44 -6.84
CA PHE A 172 -13.15 -3.51 -5.85
C PHE A 172 -13.08 -4.89 -6.51
N TRP A 173 -14.03 -5.22 -7.39
CA TRP A 173 -14.08 -6.53 -8.03
C TRP A 173 -12.97 -6.74 -9.05
N ILE A 174 -12.62 -5.73 -9.84
CA ILE A 174 -11.57 -5.85 -10.86
C ILE A 174 -10.19 -6.01 -10.22
N PHE A 175 -9.87 -5.22 -9.20
CA PHE A 175 -8.58 -5.36 -8.50
C PHE A 175 -8.48 -6.72 -7.80
N ASN A 176 -9.53 -7.15 -7.10
CA ASN A 176 -9.57 -8.49 -6.51
C ASN A 176 -9.49 -9.62 -7.54
N TRP A 177 -10.09 -9.44 -8.74
CA TRP A 177 -9.98 -10.42 -9.82
C TRP A 177 -8.53 -10.61 -10.25
N VAL A 178 -7.81 -9.52 -10.54
CA VAL A 178 -6.39 -9.56 -10.91
C VAL A 178 -5.55 -10.19 -9.80
N SER A 179 -5.74 -9.77 -8.55
CA SER A 179 -5.04 -10.32 -7.38
C SER A 179 -5.20 -11.83 -7.27
N ASN A 180 -6.43 -12.32 -7.39
CA ASN A 180 -6.74 -13.75 -7.30
C ASN A 180 -6.17 -14.56 -8.47
N MET A 181 -5.88 -13.93 -9.61
CA MET A 181 -5.16 -14.57 -10.72
C MET A 181 -3.65 -14.62 -10.47
N VAL A 182 -3.08 -13.57 -9.88
CA VAL A 182 -1.64 -13.44 -9.63
C VAL A 182 -1.17 -14.33 -8.47
N TYR A 183 -1.90 -14.35 -7.33
CA TYR A 183 -1.46 -15.07 -6.14
C TYR A 183 -1.11 -16.54 -6.34
N PRO A 184 -1.86 -17.35 -7.10
CA PRO A 184 -1.53 -18.75 -7.31
C PRO A 184 -0.27 -18.99 -8.17
N ARG A 185 0.22 -17.95 -8.85
CA ARG A 185 1.40 -17.99 -9.76
C ARG A 185 2.24 -16.74 -9.62
N TYR A 186 2.50 -16.36 -8.39
CA TYR A 186 3.02 -15.04 -8.02
C TYR A 186 4.32 -14.67 -8.76
N ASP A 187 5.34 -15.52 -8.69
CA ASP A 187 6.65 -15.27 -9.32
C ASP A 187 6.62 -15.16 -10.86
N LEU A 188 5.58 -15.72 -11.48
CA LEU A 188 5.40 -15.65 -12.94
C LEU A 188 4.66 -14.38 -13.38
N MET A 189 3.80 -13.82 -12.54
CA MET A 189 2.85 -12.76 -12.92
C MET A 189 3.11 -11.41 -12.23
N ILE A 190 3.80 -11.40 -11.10
CA ILE A 190 3.99 -10.17 -10.35
C ILE A 190 4.82 -9.11 -11.10
N GLY A 191 5.69 -9.57 -12.03
CA GLY A 191 6.47 -8.69 -12.87
C GLY A 191 5.60 -7.73 -13.69
N ASP A 192 4.57 -8.25 -14.34
CA ASP A 192 3.63 -7.47 -15.17
C ASP A 192 2.85 -6.46 -14.33
N VAL A 193 2.40 -6.89 -13.13
CA VAL A 193 1.74 -6.00 -12.16
C VAL A 193 2.66 -4.85 -11.75
N ARG A 194 3.93 -5.15 -11.46
CA ARG A 194 4.92 -4.13 -11.07
C ARG A 194 5.22 -3.13 -12.19
N GLU A 195 5.28 -3.60 -13.43
CA GLU A 195 5.49 -2.73 -14.58
C GLU A 195 4.31 -1.77 -14.75
N ALA A 196 3.08 -2.28 -14.74
CA ALA A 196 1.87 -1.45 -14.84
C ALA A 196 1.74 -0.44 -13.68
N GLN A 197 2.01 -0.87 -12.43
CA GLN A 197 2.04 0.02 -11.27
C GLN A 197 3.06 1.14 -11.46
N LYS A 198 4.29 0.80 -11.86
CA LYS A 198 5.38 1.75 -12.05
C LYS A 198 5.06 2.78 -13.13
N GLU A 199 4.51 2.35 -14.25
CA GLU A 199 4.14 3.24 -15.35
C GLU A 199 3.08 4.25 -14.92
N MET A 200 1.97 3.78 -14.34
CA MET A 200 0.88 4.65 -13.89
C MET A 200 1.32 5.59 -12.76
N GLU A 201 1.97 5.07 -11.72
CA GLU A 201 2.37 5.89 -10.57
C GLU A 201 3.46 6.91 -10.94
N THR A 202 4.37 6.57 -11.85
CA THR A 202 5.35 7.51 -12.38
C THR A 202 4.66 8.65 -13.15
N THR A 203 3.67 8.31 -13.95
CA THR A 203 2.86 9.29 -14.68
C THR A 203 2.16 10.25 -13.71
N PHE A 204 1.52 9.72 -12.66
CA PHE A 204 0.85 10.56 -11.65
C PHE A 204 1.82 11.41 -10.84
N ASN A 205 2.95 10.85 -10.43
CA ASN A 205 3.98 11.60 -9.70
C ASN A 205 4.55 12.75 -10.53
N ASN A 206 4.84 12.52 -11.82
CA ASN A 206 5.38 13.52 -12.72
C ASN A 206 4.34 14.61 -13.08
N ALA A 207 3.07 14.26 -13.16
CA ALA A 207 2.02 15.22 -13.46
C ALA A 207 1.65 16.13 -12.28
N GLN A 208 1.95 15.72 -11.04
CA GLN A 208 1.44 16.38 -9.83
C GLN A 208 1.76 17.87 -9.79
N GLU A 209 3.00 18.28 -10.08
CA GLU A 209 3.41 19.68 -10.03
C GLU A 209 2.63 20.54 -11.03
N GLY A 210 2.53 20.10 -12.29
CA GLY A 210 1.80 20.84 -13.34
C GLY A 210 0.30 20.93 -13.06
N ILE A 211 -0.31 19.88 -12.52
CA ILE A 211 -1.71 19.87 -12.08
C ILE A 211 -1.94 20.90 -10.97
N GLU A 212 -1.05 20.92 -9.97
CA GLU A 212 -1.16 21.82 -8.84
C GLU A 212 -0.88 23.29 -9.22
N GLU A 213 0.02 23.55 -10.16
CA GLU A 213 0.21 24.91 -10.72
C GLU A 213 -1.04 25.40 -11.45
N MET A 214 -1.68 24.55 -12.25
CA MET A 214 -2.92 24.90 -12.91
C MET A 214 -4.04 25.15 -11.90
N ALA A 215 -4.17 24.28 -10.89
CA ALA A 215 -5.14 24.48 -9.82
C ALA A 215 -4.90 25.79 -9.06
N ALA A 216 -3.65 26.16 -8.78
CA ALA A 216 -3.31 27.43 -8.15
C ALA A 216 -3.67 28.65 -9.01
N LYS A 217 -3.46 28.59 -10.33
CA LYS A 217 -3.90 29.65 -11.27
C LYS A 217 -5.42 29.79 -11.30
N LEU A 218 -6.16 28.70 -11.24
CA LEU A 218 -7.62 28.72 -11.14
C LEU A 218 -8.06 29.26 -9.79
N LEU A 219 -7.46 28.81 -8.69
CA LEU A 219 -7.79 29.24 -7.33
C LEU A 219 -7.65 30.76 -7.14
N ALA A 220 -6.65 31.36 -7.79
CA ALA A 220 -6.46 32.82 -7.76
C ALA A 220 -7.62 33.61 -8.40
N LYS A 221 -8.44 32.96 -9.23
CA LYS A 221 -9.58 33.57 -9.93
C LYS A 221 -10.93 33.12 -9.35
N ASP A 222 -11.07 31.84 -9.13
CA ASP A 222 -12.30 31.19 -8.63
C ASP A 222 -11.95 29.89 -7.90
N LYS A 223 -12.34 29.83 -6.64
CA LYS A 223 -12.13 28.64 -5.79
C LYS A 223 -12.89 27.43 -6.32
N ASN A 224 -14.11 27.62 -6.80
CA ASN A 224 -14.93 26.50 -7.28
C ASN A 224 -14.33 25.92 -8.56
N ALA A 225 -13.82 26.75 -9.46
CA ALA A 225 -13.13 26.28 -10.68
C ALA A 225 -11.89 25.43 -10.34
N ALA A 226 -11.13 25.81 -9.31
CA ALA A 226 -9.99 25.01 -8.85
C ALA A 226 -10.44 23.65 -8.26
N VAL A 227 -11.48 23.64 -7.44
CA VAL A 227 -12.05 22.42 -6.84
C VAL A 227 -12.61 21.50 -7.92
N ASP A 228 -13.34 22.04 -8.87
CA ASP A 228 -13.89 21.26 -10.00
C ASP A 228 -12.78 20.66 -10.87
N PHE A 229 -11.73 21.43 -11.15
CA PHE A 229 -10.56 20.93 -11.88
C PHE A 229 -9.89 19.75 -11.16
N LEU A 230 -9.61 19.86 -9.86
CA LEU A 230 -9.01 18.79 -9.08
C LEU A 230 -9.95 17.59 -8.89
N THR A 231 -11.25 17.83 -8.78
CA THR A 231 -12.27 16.78 -8.76
C THR A 231 -12.28 15.99 -10.08
N ASN A 232 -12.25 16.69 -11.22
CA ASN A 232 -12.22 16.05 -12.54
C ASN A 232 -10.91 15.27 -12.75
N TYR A 233 -9.76 15.82 -12.35
CA TYR A 233 -8.49 15.12 -12.40
C TYR A 233 -8.52 13.84 -11.56
N THR A 234 -8.99 13.90 -10.31
CA THR A 234 -9.17 12.73 -9.43
C THR A 234 -10.03 11.65 -10.10
N ASN A 235 -11.17 12.04 -10.67
CA ASN A 235 -12.07 11.07 -11.31
C ASN A 235 -11.47 10.47 -12.58
N MET A 236 -10.80 11.28 -13.40
CA MET A 236 -10.15 10.85 -14.64
C MET A 236 -9.01 9.86 -14.37
N THR A 237 -8.15 10.14 -13.39
CA THR A 237 -7.03 9.25 -13.06
C THR A 237 -7.53 7.93 -12.48
N ALA A 238 -8.52 7.95 -11.60
CA ALA A 238 -9.12 6.74 -11.05
C ALA A 238 -9.80 5.88 -12.14
N GLN A 239 -10.54 6.51 -13.05
CA GLN A 239 -11.19 5.80 -14.16
C GLN A 239 -10.17 5.23 -15.14
N SER A 240 -9.14 6.00 -15.51
CA SER A 240 -8.05 5.52 -16.38
C SER A 240 -7.31 4.33 -15.77
N THR A 241 -7.02 4.39 -14.47
CA THR A 241 -6.39 3.26 -13.74
C THR A 241 -7.29 2.02 -13.78
N PHE A 242 -8.58 2.20 -13.50
CA PHE A 242 -9.55 1.11 -13.54
C PHE A 242 -9.63 0.47 -14.94
N ASP A 243 -9.71 1.29 -15.99
CA ASP A 243 -9.82 0.81 -17.37
C ASP A 243 -8.56 0.05 -17.81
N THR A 244 -7.37 0.53 -17.41
CA THR A 244 -6.09 -0.16 -17.66
C THR A 244 -6.02 -1.48 -16.90
N TRP A 245 -6.45 -1.50 -15.64
CA TRP A 245 -6.38 -2.69 -14.79
C TRP A 245 -7.37 -3.79 -15.23
N LYS A 246 -8.39 -3.41 -15.96
CA LYS A 246 -9.40 -4.33 -16.50
C LYS A 246 -8.96 -5.04 -17.81
N GLN A 247 -7.99 -4.48 -18.54
CA GLN A 247 -7.44 -5.06 -19.79
C GLN A 247 -6.47 -6.19 -19.52
#